data_a3a4e6c28c2e7f229d7da792c0e418de
#
_entry.id   a3a4e6c28c2e7f229d7da792c0e418de
#
_cell.length_a   1.000
_cell.length_b   1.000
_cell.length_c   1.000
_cell.angle_alpha   90.00
_cell.angle_beta   90.00
_cell.angle_gamma   90.00
#
_symmetry.space_group_name_H-M   'P 1'
#
loop_
_entity.id
_entity.type
_entity.pdbx_description
1 polymer ?
#
loop_
_entity_poly.entity_id
_entity_poly.type
_entity_poly.pdbx_seq_one_letter_code
_entity_poly.pdbx_strand_id
1 'polypeptide(L)'
;MKKIKIAVDGHSSCGKSTLAKQIAKHFGFTYIDTGAMYRTIALYAMRNGMIAPDDAINQEALQANISNIKVSFLKNGHAALDGEDVENQIRTLEVSSKVSKIAALKFVREAMVDLQRLMAQNESVVMDGRDIGTVVFPDAELKIFVTADDEVRAKRRYDELTAKGEEVTLEAVLANLRERDLLDTTREESPLRKAADAILLDNSFMTREEQFEVAKNFVERTMQE
;
A
#
# COMPACT_ATOMS: atom_id res chain seq x y z
N MET A 1 4.69 24.26 13.23
CA MET A 1 5.62 23.52 12.35
C MET A 1 4.98 23.34 10.99
N LYS A 2 5.76 23.45 9.91
CA LYS A 2 5.30 23.14 8.53
C LYS A 2 4.79 21.70 8.49
N LYS A 3 3.62 21.47 7.91
CA LYS A 3 3.10 20.12 7.69
C LYS A 3 3.84 19.52 6.51
N ILE A 4 4.30 18.28 6.64
CA ILE A 4 5.02 17.57 5.57
C ILE A 4 4.28 16.30 5.17
N LYS A 5 4.37 15.97 3.90
CA LYS A 5 3.89 14.72 3.30
C LYS A 5 5.08 13.85 2.95
N ILE A 6 5.09 12.62 3.43
CA ILE A 6 6.13 11.64 3.12
C ILE A 6 5.51 10.52 2.31
N ALA A 7 5.98 10.38 1.07
CA ALA A 7 5.58 9.32 0.16
C ALA A 7 6.56 8.14 0.26
N VAL A 8 6.04 6.92 0.51
CA VAL A 8 6.84 5.70 0.58
C VAL A 8 6.31 4.71 -0.45
N ASP A 9 6.91 4.69 -1.64
CA ASP A 9 6.50 3.82 -2.73
C ASP A 9 7.43 2.60 -2.87
N GLY A 10 6.99 1.58 -3.60
CA GLY A 10 7.78 0.40 -3.91
C GLY A 10 6.94 -0.87 -4.06
N HIS A 11 7.61 -1.97 -4.37
CA HIS A 11 6.99 -3.27 -4.65
C HIS A 11 6.29 -3.89 -3.42
N SER A 12 5.51 -4.96 -3.66
CA SER A 12 4.91 -5.76 -2.59
C SER A 12 5.98 -6.35 -1.68
N SER A 13 5.70 -6.41 -0.37
CA SER A 13 6.54 -7.09 0.64
C SER A 13 7.99 -6.58 0.75
N CYS A 14 8.32 -5.41 0.20
CA CYS A 14 9.63 -4.79 0.36
C CYS A 14 9.81 -4.06 1.72
N GLY A 15 8.83 -4.11 2.63
CA GLY A 15 8.97 -3.51 3.97
C GLY A 15 8.51 -2.06 4.11
N LYS A 16 7.92 -1.45 3.06
CA LYS A 16 7.41 -0.06 3.07
C LYS A 16 6.53 0.27 4.26
N SER A 17 5.48 -0.55 4.47
CA SER A 17 4.49 -0.29 5.52
C SER A 17 5.10 -0.34 6.92
N THR A 18 6.08 -1.23 7.14
CA THR A 18 6.83 -1.30 8.40
C THR A 18 7.62 -0.02 8.59
N LEU A 19 8.36 0.41 7.57
CA LEU A 19 9.15 1.64 7.60
C LEU A 19 8.26 2.87 7.79
N ALA A 20 7.18 2.99 7.04
CA ALA A 20 6.23 4.10 7.12
C ALA A 20 5.59 4.22 8.52
N LYS A 21 5.21 3.08 9.13
CA LYS A 21 4.72 3.03 10.51
C LYS A 21 5.78 3.47 11.53
N GLN A 22 7.03 3.05 11.37
CA GLN A 22 8.12 3.46 12.25
C GLN A 22 8.38 4.96 12.17
N ILE A 23 8.43 5.53 10.96
CA ILE A 23 8.57 6.97 10.73
C ILE A 23 7.39 7.72 11.39
N ALA A 24 6.16 7.33 11.08
CA ALA A 24 4.97 7.98 11.61
C ALA A 24 4.95 7.98 13.14
N LYS A 25 5.25 6.84 13.75
CA LYS A 25 5.31 6.71 15.22
C LYS A 25 6.40 7.57 15.83
N HIS A 26 7.59 7.64 15.22
CA HIS A 26 8.74 8.38 15.76
C HIS A 26 8.51 9.90 15.73
N PHE A 27 7.96 10.40 14.63
CA PHE A 27 7.77 11.84 14.42
C PHE A 27 6.37 12.33 14.84
N GLY A 28 5.47 11.44 15.27
CA GLY A 28 4.10 11.80 15.63
C GLY A 28 3.24 12.16 14.42
N PHE A 29 3.51 11.57 13.25
CA PHE A 29 2.75 11.79 12.03
C PHE A 29 1.63 10.77 11.88
N THR A 30 0.61 11.12 11.10
CA THR A 30 -0.45 10.18 10.73
C THR A 30 0.05 9.21 9.67
N TYR A 31 -0.15 7.90 9.90
CA TYR A 31 0.17 6.85 8.93
C TYR A 31 -1.08 6.45 8.14
N ILE A 32 -0.95 6.34 6.81
CA ILE A 32 -2.03 5.90 5.91
C ILE A 32 -1.52 4.75 5.04
N ASP A 33 -2.14 3.56 5.20
CA ASP A 33 -1.89 2.36 4.39
C ASP A 33 -2.81 2.35 3.17
N THR A 34 -2.33 2.86 2.03
CA THR A 34 -3.16 2.87 0.82
C THR A 34 -3.41 1.47 0.26
N GLY A 35 -2.47 0.55 0.47
CA GLY A 35 -2.66 -0.86 0.12
C GLY A 35 -3.85 -1.49 0.86
N ALA A 36 -4.07 -1.12 2.12
CA ALA A 36 -5.26 -1.54 2.86
C ALA A 36 -6.54 -0.99 2.25
N MET A 37 -6.55 0.26 1.78
CA MET A 37 -7.73 0.87 1.13
C MET A 37 -8.14 0.08 -0.13
N TYR A 38 -7.20 -0.20 -1.04
CA TYR A 38 -7.50 -1.00 -2.25
C TYR A 38 -7.91 -2.44 -1.92
N ARG A 39 -7.32 -3.05 -0.88
CA ARG A 39 -7.72 -4.39 -0.39
C ARG A 39 -9.12 -4.39 0.19
N THR A 40 -9.55 -3.30 0.84
CA THR A 40 -10.91 -3.14 1.34
C THR A 40 -11.92 -3.10 0.19
N ILE A 41 -11.61 -2.40 -0.92
CA ILE A 41 -12.44 -2.43 -2.13
C ILE A 41 -12.48 -3.85 -2.74
N ALA A 42 -11.33 -4.55 -2.78
CA ALA A 42 -11.29 -5.93 -3.28
C ALA A 42 -12.16 -6.87 -2.42
N LEU A 43 -12.09 -6.76 -1.09
CA LEU A 43 -12.93 -7.51 -0.17
C LEU A 43 -14.42 -7.20 -0.37
N TYR A 44 -14.79 -5.92 -0.54
CA TYR A 44 -16.17 -5.54 -0.87
C TYR A 44 -16.65 -6.20 -2.17
N ALA A 45 -15.85 -6.13 -3.22
CA ALA A 45 -16.20 -6.75 -4.51
C ALA A 45 -16.37 -8.27 -4.40
N MET A 46 -15.50 -8.94 -3.62
CA MET A 46 -15.62 -10.39 -3.34
C MET A 46 -16.89 -10.71 -2.55
N ARG A 47 -17.15 -9.99 -1.45
CA ARG A 47 -18.36 -10.21 -0.61
C ARG A 47 -19.67 -10.03 -1.36
N ASN A 48 -19.68 -9.18 -2.38
CA ASN A 48 -20.86 -8.87 -3.18
C ASN A 48 -20.92 -9.64 -4.51
N GLY A 49 -20.08 -10.67 -4.70
CA GLY A 49 -20.10 -11.50 -5.90
C GLY A 49 -19.72 -10.76 -7.19
N MET A 50 -18.99 -9.65 -7.07
CA MET A 50 -18.56 -8.83 -8.21
C MET A 50 -17.26 -9.36 -8.85
N ILE A 51 -16.66 -10.40 -8.29
CA ILE A 51 -15.51 -11.11 -8.84
C ILE A 51 -15.94 -12.55 -9.10
N ALA A 52 -15.89 -12.95 -10.36
CA ALA A 52 -16.26 -14.30 -10.79
C ALA A 52 -15.15 -15.32 -10.41
N PRO A 53 -15.45 -16.64 -10.46
CA PRO A 53 -14.46 -17.68 -10.15
C PRO A 53 -13.21 -17.68 -11.05
N ASP A 54 -13.32 -17.15 -12.27
CA ASP A 54 -12.23 -16.95 -13.23
C ASP A 54 -11.51 -15.61 -13.05
N ASP A 55 -11.78 -14.91 -11.95
CA ASP A 55 -11.24 -13.58 -11.62
C ASP A 55 -11.73 -12.42 -12.51
N ALA A 56 -12.74 -12.62 -13.34
CA ALA A 56 -13.38 -11.54 -14.07
C ALA A 56 -14.13 -10.60 -13.11
N ILE A 57 -13.90 -9.28 -13.26
CA ILE A 57 -14.50 -8.27 -12.39
C ILE A 57 -15.72 -7.67 -13.09
N ASN A 58 -16.87 -7.69 -12.44
CA ASN A 58 -18.05 -6.94 -12.87
C ASN A 58 -17.82 -5.45 -12.59
N GLN A 59 -17.15 -4.78 -13.54
CA GLN A 59 -16.77 -3.37 -13.41
C GLN A 59 -17.97 -2.45 -13.31
N GLU A 60 -19.05 -2.71 -14.05
CA GLU A 60 -20.27 -1.89 -14.02
C GLU A 60 -20.92 -1.91 -12.64
N ALA A 61 -21.07 -3.09 -12.04
CA ALA A 61 -21.62 -3.21 -10.69
C ALA A 61 -20.71 -2.54 -9.64
N LEU A 62 -19.40 -2.70 -9.73
CA LEU A 62 -18.48 -2.07 -8.81
C LEU A 62 -18.47 -0.54 -8.96
N GLN A 63 -18.49 -0.03 -10.20
CA GLN A 63 -18.52 1.40 -10.48
C GLN A 63 -19.80 2.07 -9.98
N ALA A 64 -20.96 1.40 -10.14
CA ALA A 64 -22.22 1.90 -9.63
C ALA A 64 -22.27 2.02 -8.09
N ASN A 65 -21.44 1.25 -7.40
CA ASN A 65 -21.41 1.22 -5.93
C ASN A 65 -20.22 1.99 -5.32
N ILE A 66 -19.20 2.37 -6.08
CA ILE A 66 -17.94 2.89 -5.54
C ILE A 66 -18.10 4.08 -4.59
N SER A 67 -19.04 5.00 -4.87
CA SER A 67 -19.33 6.16 -4.05
C SER A 67 -20.02 5.83 -2.72
N ASN A 68 -20.60 4.65 -2.59
CA ASN A 68 -21.30 4.20 -1.39
C ASN A 68 -20.39 3.38 -0.46
N ILE A 69 -19.24 2.91 -0.95
CA ILE A 69 -18.30 2.10 -0.18
C ILE A 69 -17.49 3.02 0.75
N LYS A 70 -17.69 2.89 2.05
CA LYS A 70 -16.97 3.69 3.05
C LYS A 70 -15.71 2.98 3.51
N VAL A 71 -14.58 3.38 2.95
CA VAL A 71 -13.25 2.94 3.40
C VAL A 71 -12.74 3.93 4.44
N SER A 72 -12.32 3.45 5.60
CA SER A 72 -11.77 4.28 6.68
C SER A 72 -10.75 3.52 7.51
N PHE A 73 -10.13 4.21 8.47
CA PHE A 73 -9.26 3.61 9.48
C PHE A 73 -9.85 3.83 10.87
N LEU A 74 -9.84 2.79 11.68
CA LEU A 74 -10.25 2.85 13.09
C LEU A 74 -9.14 3.51 13.94
N LYS A 75 -9.44 3.84 15.19
CA LYS A 75 -8.48 4.46 16.13
C LYS A 75 -7.22 3.63 16.38
N ASN A 76 -7.30 2.30 16.23
CA ASN A 76 -6.17 1.38 16.32
C ASN A 76 -5.36 1.29 15.02
N GLY A 77 -5.74 2.03 13.96
CA GLY A 77 -5.10 1.99 12.64
C GLY A 77 -5.56 0.85 11.74
N HIS A 78 -6.52 0.03 12.15
CA HIS A 78 -7.09 -1.03 11.31
C HIS A 78 -7.98 -0.45 10.21
N ALA A 79 -7.93 -1.07 9.04
CA ALA A 79 -8.84 -0.75 7.95
C ALA A 79 -10.27 -1.17 8.27
N ALA A 80 -11.22 -0.32 7.93
CA ALA A 80 -12.64 -0.57 8.11
C ALA A 80 -13.41 -0.40 6.80
N LEU A 81 -14.36 -1.32 6.58
CA LEU A 81 -15.35 -1.29 5.50
C LEU A 81 -16.71 -1.00 6.13
N ASP A 82 -17.32 0.13 5.77
CA ASP A 82 -18.62 0.56 6.32
C ASP A 82 -18.68 0.57 7.87
N GLY A 83 -17.51 0.80 8.51
CA GLY A 83 -17.34 0.80 9.95
C GLY A 83 -16.98 -0.56 10.59
N GLU A 84 -17.02 -1.65 9.83
CA GLU A 84 -16.57 -2.98 10.26
C GLU A 84 -15.05 -3.08 10.19
N ASP A 85 -14.39 -3.58 11.25
CA ASP A 85 -12.95 -3.92 11.21
C ASP A 85 -12.71 -5.11 10.28
N VAL A 86 -12.00 -4.85 9.18
CA VAL A 86 -11.69 -5.86 8.16
C VAL A 86 -10.18 -6.15 8.05
N GLU A 87 -9.36 -5.65 8.97
CA GLU A 87 -7.90 -5.74 8.90
C GLU A 87 -7.39 -7.16 8.64
N ASN A 88 -7.90 -8.15 9.38
CA ASN A 88 -7.47 -9.54 9.19
C ASN A 88 -7.92 -10.11 7.85
N GLN A 89 -9.13 -9.78 7.41
CA GLN A 89 -9.72 -10.31 6.18
C GLN A 89 -8.99 -9.77 4.94
N ILE A 90 -8.60 -8.49 4.95
CA ILE A 90 -7.90 -7.88 3.82
C ILE A 90 -6.44 -8.32 3.67
N ARG A 91 -5.88 -9.04 4.66
CA ARG A 91 -4.48 -9.51 4.64
C ARG A 91 -4.31 -10.94 4.14
N THR A 92 -5.37 -11.65 3.83
CA THR A 92 -5.34 -13.01 3.31
C THR A 92 -4.68 -13.08 1.93
N LEU A 93 -4.22 -14.27 1.53
CA LEU A 93 -3.67 -14.50 0.19
C LEU A 93 -4.75 -14.32 -0.88
N GLU A 94 -5.99 -14.72 -0.58
CA GLU A 94 -7.13 -14.60 -1.48
C GLU A 94 -7.39 -13.13 -1.87
N VAL A 95 -7.53 -12.22 -0.91
CA VAL A 95 -7.66 -10.78 -1.19
C VAL A 95 -6.41 -10.24 -1.89
N SER A 96 -5.22 -10.73 -1.50
CA SER A 96 -3.95 -10.31 -2.12
C SER A 96 -3.87 -10.64 -3.61
N SER A 97 -4.47 -11.74 -4.06
CA SER A 97 -4.48 -12.12 -5.48
C SER A 97 -5.40 -11.23 -6.34
N LYS A 98 -6.40 -10.58 -5.73
CA LYS A 98 -7.38 -9.74 -6.44
C LYS A 98 -7.02 -8.25 -6.44
N VAL A 99 -6.27 -7.79 -5.44
CA VAL A 99 -6.08 -6.36 -5.19
C VAL A 99 -5.43 -5.61 -6.35
N SER A 100 -4.46 -6.19 -7.06
CA SER A 100 -3.80 -5.49 -8.18
C SER A 100 -4.74 -5.31 -9.37
N LYS A 101 -5.64 -6.29 -9.65
CA LYS A 101 -6.69 -6.18 -10.67
C LYS A 101 -7.70 -5.07 -10.32
N ILE A 102 -8.15 -4.99 -9.07
CA ILE A 102 -9.04 -3.92 -8.57
C ILE A 102 -8.33 -2.56 -8.64
N ALA A 103 -7.07 -2.49 -8.21
CA ALA A 103 -6.29 -1.26 -8.23
C ALA A 103 -5.90 -0.77 -9.63
N ALA A 104 -6.07 -1.58 -10.68
CA ALA A 104 -5.89 -1.18 -12.06
C ALA A 104 -7.10 -0.44 -12.64
N LEU A 105 -8.28 -0.54 -12.01
CA LEU A 105 -9.51 0.10 -12.49
C LEU A 105 -9.45 1.62 -12.25
N LYS A 106 -9.59 2.39 -13.30
CA LYS A 106 -9.47 3.86 -13.27
C LYS A 106 -10.41 4.49 -12.24
N PHE A 107 -11.70 4.17 -12.27
CA PHE A 107 -12.68 4.74 -11.34
C PHE A 107 -12.40 4.40 -9.87
N VAL A 108 -11.83 3.21 -9.59
CA VAL A 108 -11.39 2.84 -8.22
C VAL A 108 -10.22 3.71 -7.79
N ARG A 109 -9.27 3.94 -8.71
CA ARG A 109 -8.12 4.79 -8.42
C ARG A 109 -8.53 6.23 -8.14
N GLU A 110 -9.37 6.81 -8.99
CA GLU A 110 -9.89 8.17 -8.81
C GLU A 110 -10.53 8.32 -7.42
N ALA A 111 -11.46 7.44 -7.05
CA ALA A 111 -12.09 7.46 -5.73
C ALA A 111 -11.10 7.31 -4.57
N MET A 112 -10.11 6.41 -4.69
CA MET A 112 -9.13 6.19 -3.63
C MET A 112 -8.11 7.32 -3.52
N VAL A 113 -7.64 7.89 -4.63
CA VAL A 113 -6.73 9.05 -4.63
C VAL A 113 -7.39 10.26 -3.99
N ASP A 114 -8.65 10.54 -4.31
CA ASP A 114 -9.40 11.64 -3.69
C ASP A 114 -9.54 11.44 -2.18
N LEU A 115 -9.87 10.22 -1.74
CA LEU A 115 -9.96 9.88 -0.31
C LEU A 115 -8.61 10.01 0.39
N GLN A 116 -7.51 9.56 -0.22
CA GLN A 116 -6.15 9.67 0.30
C GLN A 116 -5.74 11.13 0.50
N ARG A 117 -6.02 11.99 -0.49
CA ARG A 117 -5.77 13.43 -0.40
C ARG A 117 -6.59 14.09 0.70
N LEU A 118 -7.86 13.71 0.82
CA LEU A 118 -8.74 14.20 1.88
C LEU A 118 -8.21 13.85 3.27
N MET A 119 -7.78 12.60 3.49
CA MET A 119 -7.23 12.14 4.77
C MET A 119 -5.93 12.87 5.16
N ALA A 120 -5.18 13.39 4.19
CA ALA A 120 -3.90 14.06 4.41
C ALA A 120 -3.99 15.60 4.49
N GLN A 121 -5.17 16.20 4.47
CA GLN A 121 -5.31 17.66 4.32
C GLN A 121 -4.73 18.48 5.48
N ASN A 122 -4.86 17.97 6.70
CA ASN A 122 -4.68 18.80 7.89
C ASN A 122 -3.51 18.37 8.79
N GLU A 123 -2.73 17.38 8.39
CA GLU A 123 -1.70 16.77 9.24
C GLU A 123 -0.41 16.49 8.46
N SER A 124 0.69 16.30 9.19
CA SER A 124 1.86 15.65 8.61
C SER A 124 1.56 14.17 8.47
N VAL A 125 1.81 13.63 7.29
CA VAL A 125 1.44 12.25 6.98
C VAL A 125 2.61 11.45 6.40
N VAL A 126 2.63 10.17 6.72
CA VAL A 126 3.42 9.16 6.01
C VAL A 126 2.45 8.21 5.32
N MET A 127 2.53 8.16 4.01
CA MET A 127 1.64 7.33 3.20
C MET A 127 2.45 6.33 2.39
N ASP A 128 2.12 5.04 2.48
CA ASP A 128 2.77 4.03 1.66
C ASP A 128 1.86 3.47 0.56
N GLY A 129 2.46 3.21 -0.60
CA GLY A 129 1.71 2.76 -1.76
C GLY A 129 2.57 2.32 -2.94
N ARG A 130 2.11 2.69 -4.16
CA ARG A 130 2.78 2.41 -5.44
C ARG A 130 3.03 3.66 -6.27
N ASP A 131 2.26 4.69 -6.02
CA ASP A 131 2.18 5.91 -6.82
C ASP A 131 1.96 7.16 -5.96
N ILE A 132 2.34 7.07 -4.68
CA ILE A 132 2.13 8.19 -3.75
C ILE A 132 2.94 9.40 -4.20
N GLY A 133 4.23 9.21 -4.47
CA GLY A 133 5.14 10.29 -4.89
C GLY A 133 5.01 10.69 -6.36
N THR A 134 4.25 9.94 -7.18
CA THR A 134 4.06 10.28 -8.61
C THR A 134 2.67 10.83 -8.92
N VAL A 135 1.63 10.42 -8.18
CA VAL A 135 0.23 10.75 -8.46
C VAL A 135 -0.49 11.37 -7.28
N VAL A 136 -0.42 10.75 -6.09
CA VAL A 136 -1.17 11.22 -4.92
C VAL A 136 -0.61 12.54 -4.41
N PHE A 137 0.71 12.57 -4.15
CA PHE A 137 1.47 13.73 -3.70
C PHE A 137 2.72 13.94 -4.55
N PRO A 138 2.57 14.42 -5.80
CA PRO A 138 3.72 14.71 -6.66
C PRO A 138 4.62 15.83 -6.11
N ASP A 139 4.10 16.58 -5.16
CA ASP A 139 4.74 17.68 -4.42
C ASP A 139 5.12 17.28 -2.97
N ALA A 140 5.14 15.99 -2.63
CA ALA A 140 5.56 15.53 -1.30
C ALA A 140 6.98 16.02 -0.96
N GLU A 141 7.16 16.51 0.26
CA GLU A 141 8.44 17.04 0.74
C GLU A 141 9.54 15.96 0.82
N LEU A 142 9.14 14.70 1.04
CA LEU A 142 10.05 13.55 0.99
C LEU A 142 9.41 12.40 0.23
N LYS A 143 10.16 11.85 -0.73
CA LYS A 143 9.76 10.64 -1.45
C LYS A 143 10.82 9.58 -1.30
N ILE A 144 10.42 8.42 -0.81
CA ILE A 144 11.28 7.24 -0.63
C ILE A 144 10.73 6.12 -1.52
N PHE A 145 11.57 5.58 -2.38
CA PHE A 145 11.24 4.38 -3.14
C PHE A 145 11.98 3.18 -2.53
N VAL A 146 11.21 2.29 -1.89
CA VAL A 146 11.77 1.12 -1.20
C VAL A 146 11.80 -0.08 -2.13
N THR A 147 12.94 -0.73 -2.20
CA THR A 147 13.11 -1.99 -2.94
C THR A 147 13.78 -3.06 -2.09
N ALA A 148 13.65 -4.29 -2.50
CA ALA A 148 14.39 -5.45 -2.00
C ALA A 148 14.36 -6.56 -3.05
N ASP A 149 15.32 -7.47 -2.99
CA ASP A 149 15.39 -8.65 -3.86
C ASP A 149 14.11 -9.49 -3.77
N ASP A 150 13.69 -10.07 -4.90
CA ASP A 150 12.44 -10.85 -5.00
C ASP A 150 12.40 -12.00 -4.00
N GLU A 151 13.52 -12.72 -3.84
CA GLU A 151 13.63 -13.85 -2.92
C GLU A 151 13.51 -13.40 -1.45
N VAL A 152 14.11 -12.25 -1.12
CA VAL A 152 14.01 -11.65 0.22
C VAL A 152 12.57 -11.25 0.50
N ARG A 153 11.87 -10.65 -0.46
CA ARG A 153 10.46 -10.26 -0.34
C ARG A 153 9.54 -11.47 -0.21
N ALA A 154 9.79 -12.51 -1.02
CA ALA A 154 9.04 -13.76 -0.96
C ALA A 154 9.21 -14.45 0.40
N LYS A 155 10.44 -14.54 0.92
CA LYS A 155 10.72 -15.10 2.24
C LYS A 155 10.02 -14.34 3.36
N ARG A 156 10.10 -12.99 3.36
CA ARG A 156 9.41 -12.15 4.33
C ARG A 156 7.90 -12.39 4.33
N ARG A 157 7.30 -12.50 3.13
CA ARG A 157 5.86 -12.75 3.00
C ARG A 157 5.46 -14.16 3.38
N TYR A 158 6.26 -15.15 3.02
CA TYR A 158 6.06 -16.53 3.43
C TYR A 158 6.05 -16.66 4.96
N ASP A 159 7.04 -16.07 5.63
CA ASP A 159 7.14 -16.10 7.10
C ASP A 159 5.95 -15.38 7.75
N GLU A 160 5.47 -14.28 7.19
CA GLU A 160 4.28 -13.57 7.68
C GLU A 160 3.01 -14.43 7.57
N LEU A 161 2.79 -15.10 6.43
CA LEU A 161 1.61 -15.94 6.19
C LEU A 161 1.62 -17.19 7.08
N THR A 162 2.77 -17.86 7.18
CA THR A 162 2.95 -19.06 8.02
C THR A 162 2.76 -18.74 9.50
N ALA A 163 3.27 -17.59 9.96
CA ALA A 163 3.05 -17.13 11.34
C ALA A 163 1.58 -16.85 11.67
N LYS A 164 0.75 -16.59 10.65
CA LYS A 164 -0.72 -16.44 10.78
C LYS A 164 -1.47 -17.78 10.65
N GLY A 165 -0.76 -18.88 10.42
CA GLY A 165 -1.35 -20.21 10.25
C GLY A 165 -1.87 -20.49 8.83
N GLU A 166 -1.51 -19.68 7.83
CA GLU A 166 -1.86 -19.95 6.44
C GLU A 166 -0.95 -21.06 5.87
N GLU A 167 -1.54 -22.05 5.22
CA GLU A 167 -0.81 -23.11 4.52
C GLU A 167 -0.43 -22.64 3.12
N VAL A 168 0.80 -22.19 2.95
CA VAL A 168 1.35 -21.66 1.69
C VAL A 168 2.72 -22.24 1.40
N THR A 169 3.12 -22.29 0.13
CA THR A 169 4.51 -22.60 -0.27
C THR A 169 5.26 -21.34 -0.67
N LEU A 170 6.57 -21.36 -0.54
CA LEU A 170 7.42 -20.23 -0.93
C LEU A 170 7.29 -19.93 -2.43
N GLU A 171 7.17 -20.98 -3.26
CA GLU A 171 6.98 -20.89 -4.71
C GLU A 171 5.67 -20.17 -5.06
N ALA A 172 4.56 -20.53 -4.38
CA ALA A 172 3.26 -19.88 -4.58
C ALA A 172 3.30 -18.40 -4.17
N VAL A 173 3.98 -18.08 -3.07
CA VAL A 173 4.17 -16.70 -2.61
C VAL A 173 5.01 -15.91 -3.61
N LEU A 174 6.12 -16.47 -4.11
CA LEU A 174 6.98 -15.82 -5.10
C LEU A 174 6.23 -15.57 -6.42
N ALA A 175 5.47 -16.56 -6.90
CA ALA A 175 4.65 -16.43 -8.10
C ALA A 175 3.61 -15.31 -7.96
N ASN A 176 2.91 -15.26 -6.82
CA ASN A 176 1.94 -14.18 -6.53
C ASN A 176 2.61 -12.80 -6.48
N LEU A 177 3.79 -12.68 -5.87
CA LEU A 177 4.53 -11.41 -5.83
C LEU A 177 4.93 -10.94 -7.23
N ARG A 178 5.46 -11.83 -8.07
CA ARG A 178 5.86 -11.51 -9.45
C ARG A 178 4.67 -11.09 -10.32
N GLU A 179 3.55 -11.80 -10.22
CA GLU A 179 2.31 -11.42 -10.92
C GLU A 179 1.84 -10.02 -10.50
N ARG A 180 1.84 -9.73 -9.22
CA ARG A 180 1.43 -8.42 -8.70
C ARG A 180 2.38 -7.31 -9.13
N ASP A 181 3.68 -7.55 -9.08
CA ASP A 181 4.68 -6.57 -9.52
C ASP A 181 4.54 -6.27 -11.02
N LEU A 182 4.28 -7.31 -11.83
CA LEU A 182 3.99 -7.14 -13.25
C LEU A 182 2.74 -6.28 -13.45
N LEU A 183 1.62 -6.62 -12.79
CA LEU A 183 0.38 -5.84 -12.89
C LEU A 183 0.57 -4.40 -12.39
N ASP A 184 1.24 -4.20 -11.25
CA ASP A 184 1.45 -2.87 -10.67
C ASP A 184 2.35 -1.99 -11.56
N THR A 185 3.33 -2.57 -12.27
CA THR A 185 4.28 -1.82 -13.12
C THR A 185 3.77 -1.60 -14.55
N THR A 186 2.90 -2.47 -15.06
CA THR A 186 2.42 -2.43 -16.46
C THR A 186 1.01 -1.88 -16.62
N ARG A 187 0.27 -1.68 -15.53
CA ARG A 187 -1.09 -1.10 -15.61
C ARG A 187 -1.04 0.27 -16.27
N GLU A 188 -2.09 0.59 -17.04
CA GLU A 188 -2.22 1.85 -17.78
C GLU A 188 -2.32 3.05 -16.81
N GLU A 189 -3.16 2.91 -15.78
CA GLU A 189 -3.42 3.99 -14.82
C GLU A 189 -2.43 3.95 -13.66
N SER A 190 -1.63 5.02 -13.52
CA SER A 190 -0.70 5.26 -12.41
C SER A 190 0.20 4.05 -12.10
N PRO A 191 1.01 3.55 -13.06
CA PRO A 191 1.88 2.41 -12.82
C PRO A 191 2.90 2.69 -11.71
N LEU A 192 3.35 1.64 -11.03
CA LEU A 192 4.44 1.74 -10.07
C LEU A 192 5.71 2.22 -10.79
N ARG A 193 6.14 3.43 -10.45
CA ARG A 193 7.38 4.04 -10.94
C ARG A 193 8.05 4.83 -9.82
N LYS A 194 9.37 4.78 -9.77
CA LYS A 194 10.13 5.66 -8.88
C LYS A 194 9.99 7.10 -9.39
N ALA A 195 9.52 8.03 -8.56
CA ALA A 195 9.52 9.45 -8.89
C ALA A 195 10.97 9.94 -9.12
N ALA A 196 11.14 10.93 -9.99
CA ALA A 196 12.48 11.39 -10.38
C ALA A 196 13.30 11.90 -9.17
N ASP A 197 12.62 12.52 -8.22
CA ASP A 197 13.15 13.08 -6.98
C ASP A 197 13.08 12.12 -5.79
N ALA A 198 12.62 10.88 -5.98
CA ALA A 198 12.56 9.90 -4.90
C ALA A 198 13.94 9.31 -4.58
N ILE A 199 14.25 9.23 -3.29
CA ILE A 199 15.43 8.55 -2.78
C ILE A 199 15.19 7.04 -2.86
N LEU A 200 16.11 6.31 -3.48
CA LEU A 200 16.07 4.85 -3.52
C LEU A 200 16.61 4.28 -2.21
N LEU A 201 15.83 3.43 -1.56
CA LEU A 201 16.22 2.68 -0.38
C LEU A 201 16.11 1.18 -0.67
N ASP A 202 17.24 0.54 -0.97
CA ASP A 202 17.34 -0.90 -1.06
C ASP A 202 17.60 -1.48 0.33
N ASN A 203 16.66 -2.30 0.81
CA ASN A 203 16.73 -2.91 2.13
C ASN A 203 16.92 -4.43 2.09
N SER A 204 17.42 -4.97 0.98
CA SER A 204 17.63 -6.42 0.79
C SER A 204 18.46 -7.03 1.93
N PHE A 205 19.48 -6.30 2.39
CA PHE A 205 20.43 -6.74 3.41
C PHE A 205 20.37 -5.91 4.70
N MET A 206 19.33 -5.08 4.87
CA MET A 206 19.16 -4.26 6.07
C MET A 206 18.22 -4.91 7.08
N THR A 207 18.56 -4.75 8.35
CA THR A 207 17.61 -4.96 9.44
C THR A 207 16.53 -3.88 9.45
N ARG A 208 15.47 -4.08 10.22
CA ARG A 208 14.40 -3.07 10.37
C ARG A 208 14.92 -1.79 11.05
N GLU A 209 15.85 -1.94 11.95
CA GLU A 209 16.51 -0.84 12.69
C GLU A 209 17.40 -0.02 11.76
N GLU A 210 18.24 -0.67 10.96
CA GLU A 210 19.15 0.00 10.01
C GLU A 210 18.36 0.79 8.96
N GLN A 211 17.35 0.19 8.34
CA GLN A 211 16.52 0.91 7.36
C GLN A 211 15.78 2.09 7.98
N PHE A 212 15.33 1.97 9.23
CA PHE A 212 14.66 3.05 9.93
C PHE A 212 15.63 4.21 10.22
N GLU A 213 16.85 3.96 10.72
CA GLU A 213 17.81 5.01 10.98
C GLU A 213 18.22 5.77 9.70
N VAL A 214 18.35 5.06 8.56
CA VAL A 214 18.57 5.72 7.26
C VAL A 214 17.40 6.62 6.89
N ALA A 215 16.18 6.12 6.97
CA ALA A 215 14.98 6.89 6.60
C ALA A 215 14.73 8.06 7.57
N LYS A 216 14.98 7.88 8.86
CA LYS A 216 14.90 8.93 9.88
C LYS A 216 15.79 10.12 9.54
N ASN A 217 17.05 9.86 9.13
CA ASN A 217 17.96 10.91 8.69
C ASN A 217 17.41 11.69 7.47
N PHE A 218 16.69 11.05 6.54
CA PHE A 218 16.04 11.75 5.43
C PHE A 218 14.95 12.67 5.94
N VAL A 219 14.08 12.19 6.84
CA VAL A 219 13.00 13.00 7.41
C VAL A 219 13.54 14.19 8.17
N GLU A 220 14.56 14.00 9.03
CA GLU A 220 15.19 15.08 9.83
C GLU A 220 15.77 16.19 8.94
N ARG A 221 16.42 15.83 7.82
CA ARG A 221 16.92 16.81 6.84
C ARG A 221 15.78 17.57 6.19
N THR A 222 14.75 16.88 5.73
CA THR A 222 13.57 17.50 5.11
C THR A 222 12.84 18.46 6.06
N MET A 223 12.84 18.18 7.36
CA MET A 223 12.22 19.07 8.36
C MET A 223 13.05 20.32 8.66
N GLN A 224 14.33 20.36 8.29
CA GLN A 224 15.23 21.51 8.48
C GLN A 224 15.20 22.50 7.31
N GLU A 225 14.71 22.06 6.14
CA GLU A 225 14.48 22.88 4.93
C GLU A 225 13.13 23.62 4.99
#